data_67261d63011b70655805701f9dd5f3fb
#
_entry.id   67261d63011b70655805701f9dd5f3fb
#
_cell.length_a   1.000
_cell.length_b   1.000
_cell.length_c   1.000
_cell.angle_alpha   90.00
_cell.angle_beta   90.00
_cell.angle_gamma   90.00
#
_symmetry.space_group_name_H-M   'P 1'
#
loop_
_entity.id
_entity.type
_entity.pdbx_description
1 polymer ?
#
loop_
_entity_poly.entity_id
_entity_poly.type
_entity_poly.pdbx_seq_one_letter_code
_entity_poly.pdbx_strand_id
1 'polypeptide(L)'
;MFNLDKGFSMKQSLRHQQIIKLVEQYGYLSTEELVAALDVSPQTIRRDLNILAELDLIRRHHGGAASPSSAENSDYVDRKQFFSLQKNNIAQEVAKLIPNGASLFIDIGTTPEAVANALLGHEKLRIVTNNLNAAHLLRQNESFDIVMAGGSLRMDGGIIGEATVNFISQFRLDFGILGISAIDADGSLLDYDYHEVQVKRAIIESSRQTLLVTDHSKFTRQAIVRLGELSDVEYLFTDKVPNSITDYLHDKKTKLVLC
;
A
#
# COMPACT_ATOMS: atom_id res chain seq x y z
N MET A 1 -8.51 -20.94 -3.66
CA MET A 1 -9.95 -20.80 -3.96
C MET A 1 -10.43 -19.62 -3.12
N PHE A 2 -10.48 -18.43 -3.72
CA PHE A 2 -10.77 -17.17 -2.99
C PHE A 2 -12.22 -17.17 -2.51
N ASN A 3 -12.42 -16.98 -1.21
CA ASN A 3 -13.72 -16.92 -0.59
C ASN A 3 -14.27 -15.48 -0.70
N LEU A 4 -14.95 -15.17 -1.82
CA LEU A 4 -15.61 -13.88 -2.12
C LEU A 4 -16.92 -13.68 -1.32
N ASP A 5 -17.22 -14.55 -0.34
CA ASP A 5 -18.56 -14.68 0.24
C ASP A 5 -18.91 -13.73 1.40
N LYS A 6 -18.10 -12.75 1.74
CA LYS A 6 -18.44 -11.81 2.84
C LYS A 6 -18.89 -10.45 2.32
N GLY A 7 -20.19 -10.35 2.00
CA GLY A 7 -20.88 -9.07 1.73
C GLY A 7 -21.53 -8.94 0.35
N PHE A 8 -21.33 -9.89 -0.55
CA PHE A 8 -21.95 -9.89 -1.90
C PHE A 8 -23.09 -10.90 -1.98
N SER A 9 -24.10 -10.61 -2.82
CA SER A 9 -25.10 -11.64 -3.13
C SER A 9 -24.43 -12.81 -3.86
N MET A 10 -24.92 -14.05 -3.68
CA MET A 10 -24.38 -15.23 -4.35
C MET A 10 -24.25 -15.04 -5.88
N LYS A 11 -25.23 -14.36 -6.50
CA LYS A 11 -25.18 -14.01 -7.94
C LYS A 11 -24.04 -13.05 -8.29
N GLN A 12 -23.72 -12.11 -7.43
CA GLN A 12 -22.62 -11.14 -7.62
C GLN A 12 -21.25 -11.83 -7.47
N SER A 13 -21.08 -12.69 -6.48
CA SER A 13 -19.85 -13.46 -6.26
C SER A 13 -19.54 -14.37 -7.46
N LEU A 14 -20.53 -15.08 -8.00
CA LEU A 14 -20.37 -15.90 -9.20
C LEU A 14 -19.98 -15.06 -10.43
N ARG A 15 -20.61 -13.89 -10.61
CA ARG A 15 -20.28 -13.00 -11.72
C ARG A 15 -18.88 -12.42 -11.62
N HIS A 16 -18.43 -12.06 -10.42
CA HIS A 16 -17.04 -11.64 -10.18
C HIS A 16 -16.04 -12.72 -10.59
N GLN A 17 -16.26 -13.98 -10.20
CA GLN A 17 -15.43 -15.11 -10.62
C GLN A 17 -15.41 -15.30 -12.14
N GLN A 18 -16.54 -15.14 -12.80
CA GLN A 18 -16.64 -15.21 -14.26
C GLN A 18 -15.87 -14.07 -14.94
N ILE A 19 -15.97 -12.83 -14.44
CA ILE A 19 -15.21 -11.68 -14.95
C ILE A 19 -13.70 -11.95 -14.84
N ILE A 20 -13.23 -12.36 -13.67
CA ILE A 20 -11.80 -12.66 -13.44
C ILE A 20 -11.32 -13.71 -14.43
N LYS A 21 -12.03 -14.84 -14.55
CA LYS A 21 -11.68 -15.93 -15.46
C LYS A 21 -11.64 -15.50 -16.92
N LEU A 22 -12.61 -14.68 -17.36
CA LEU A 22 -12.65 -14.16 -18.72
C LEU A 22 -11.47 -13.21 -18.99
N VAL A 23 -11.17 -12.32 -18.04
CA VAL A 23 -10.06 -11.37 -18.16
C VAL A 23 -8.71 -12.10 -18.13
N GLU A 24 -8.55 -13.15 -17.31
CA GLU A 24 -7.36 -14.02 -17.31
C GLU A 24 -7.18 -14.74 -18.65
N GLN A 25 -8.26 -15.25 -19.23
CA GLN A 25 -8.25 -16.01 -20.47
C GLN A 25 -7.92 -15.15 -21.70
N TYR A 26 -8.47 -13.93 -21.77
CA TYR A 26 -8.37 -13.06 -22.95
C TYR A 26 -7.36 -11.92 -22.80
N GLY A 27 -6.77 -11.76 -21.59
CA GLY A 27 -5.81 -10.69 -21.25
C GLY A 27 -6.45 -9.32 -21.06
N TYR A 28 -7.38 -8.92 -21.93
CA TYR A 28 -8.18 -7.69 -21.85
C TYR A 28 -9.58 -7.94 -22.39
N LEU A 29 -10.58 -7.33 -21.76
CA LEU A 29 -11.97 -7.28 -22.25
C LEU A 29 -12.56 -5.90 -22.01
N SER A 30 -13.29 -5.40 -23.01
CA SER A 30 -14.06 -4.17 -22.92
C SER A 30 -15.32 -4.36 -22.05
N THR A 31 -15.88 -3.25 -21.57
CA THR A 31 -17.17 -3.26 -20.84
C THR A 31 -18.29 -3.87 -21.70
N GLU A 32 -18.30 -3.58 -23.00
CA GLU A 32 -19.27 -4.07 -23.97
C GLU A 32 -19.17 -5.59 -24.16
N GLU A 33 -17.96 -6.13 -24.28
CA GLU A 33 -17.71 -7.58 -24.37
C GLU A 33 -18.14 -8.31 -23.12
N LEU A 34 -17.85 -7.74 -21.93
CA LEU A 34 -18.30 -8.30 -20.65
C LEU A 34 -19.83 -8.23 -20.48
N VAL A 35 -20.47 -7.17 -20.94
CA VAL A 35 -21.94 -7.05 -21.00
C VAL A 35 -22.54 -8.15 -21.85
N ALA A 36 -21.99 -8.37 -23.05
CA ALA A 36 -22.43 -9.42 -23.97
C ALA A 36 -22.20 -10.83 -23.41
N ALA A 37 -21.07 -11.05 -22.75
CA ALA A 37 -20.71 -12.37 -22.20
C ALA A 37 -21.52 -12.76 -20.95
N LEU A 38 -21.94 -11.79 -20.15
CA LEU A 38 -22.55 -12.03 -18.83
C LEU A 38 -24.04 -11.64 -18.76
N ASP A 39 -24.59 -11.09 -19.85
CA ASP A 39 -26.00 -10.67 -20.00
C ASP A 39 -26.47 -9.77 -18.83
N VAL A 40 -25.70 -8.73 -18.52
CA VAL A 40 -26.02 -7.73 -17.50
C VAL A 40 -25.83 -6.31 -18.03
N SER A 41 -26.39 -5.33 -17.33
CA SER A 41 -26.29 -3.94 -17.77
C SER A 41 -24.84 -3.41 -17.73
N PRO A 42 -24.48 -2.44 -18.61
CA PRO A 42 -23.17 -1.78 -18.57
C PRO A 42 -22.85 -1.16 -17.20
N GLN A 43 -23.87 -0.67 -16.51
CA GLN A 43 -23.71 -0.09 -15.18
C GLN A 43 -23.36 -1.13 -14.12
N THR A 44 -23.92 -2.34 -14.22
CA THR A 44 -23.58 -3.48 -13.38
C THR A 44 -22.12 -3.89 -13.59
N ILE A 45 -21.70 -4.06 -14.86
CA ILE A 45 -20.31 -4.37 -15.19
C ILE A 45 -19.35 -3.31 -14.66
N ARG A 46 -19.63 -2.01 -14.88
CA ARG A 46 -18.76 -0.93 -14.36
C ARG A 46 -18.61 -0.99 -12.85
N ARG A 47 -19.68 -1.27 -12.12
CA ARG A 47 -19.65 -1.42 -10.66
C ARG A 47 -18.82 -2.64 -10.24
N ASP A 48 -19.05 -3.79 -10.88
CA ASP A 48 -18.30 -5.01 -10.60
C ASP A 48 -16.81 -4.84 -10.90
N LEU A 49 -16.46 -4.23 -12.04
CA LEU A 49 -15.08 -3.95 -12.41
C LEU A 49 -14.40 -2.99 -11.43
N ASN A 50 -15.12 -2.01 -10.88
CA ASN A 50 -14.55 -1.13 -9.85
C ASN A 50 -14.24 -1.92 -8.58
N ILE A 51 -15.18 -2.75 -8.11
CA ILE A 51 -14.99 -3.61 -6.92
C ILE A 51 -13.81 -4.57 -7.13
N LEU A 52 -13.73 -5.23 -8.29
CA LEU A 52 -12.67 -6.18 -8.61
C LEU A 52 -11.30 -5.49 -8.75
N ALA A 53 -11.28 -4.26 -9.25
CA ALA A 53 -10.07 -3.45 -9.32
C ALA A 53 -9.64 -2.96 -7.92
N GLU A 54 -10.58 -2.58 -7.05
CA GLU A 54 -10.30 -2.25 -5.65
C GLU A 54 -9.68 -3.43 -4.89
N LEU A 55 -10.07 -4.65 -5.26
CA LEU A 55 -9.51 -5.90 -4.72
C LEU A 55 -8.22 -6.33 -5.43
N ASP A 56 -7.73 -5.58 -6.43
CA ASP A 56 -6.60 -5.92 -7.31
C ASP A 56 -6.72 -7.27 -8.03
N LEU A 57 -7.93 -7.76 -8.22
CA LEU A 57 -8.19 -8.98 -8.96
C LEU A 57 -8.22 -8.76 -10.47
N ILE A 58 -8.36 -7.52 -10.92
CA ILE A 58 -8.25 -7.07 -12.30
C ILE A 58 -7.63 -5.68 -12.37
N ARG A 59 -7.16 -5.28 -13.54
CA ARG A 59 -6.71 -3.92 -13.85
C ARG A 59 -7.78 -3.17 -14.64
N ARG A 60 -8.21 -2.00 -14.13
CA ARG A 60 -9.11 -1.10 -14.87
C ARG A 60 -8.35 -0.38 -15.98
N HIS A 61 -8.97 -0.33 -17.16
CA HIS A 61 -8.56 0.53 -18.27
C HIS A 61 -9.76 1.36 -18.75
N HIS A 62 -9.50 2.43 -19.51
CA HIS A 62 -10.58 3.17 -20.17
C HIS A 62 -11.37 2.20 -21.07
N GLY A 63 -12.64 1.99 -20.71
CA GLY A 63 -13.55 1.14 -21.45
C GLY A 63 -13.53 -0.36 -21.12
N GLY A 64 -12.68 -0.85 -20.21
CA GLY A 64 -12.61 -2.28 -19.93
C GLY A 64 -11.76 -2.69 -18.74
N ALA A 65 -11.31 -3.93 -18.72
CA ALA A 65 -10.44 -4.48 -17.70
C ALA A 65 -9.42 -5.46 -18.29
N ALA A 66 -8.25 -5.53 -17.66
CA ALA A 66 -7.17 -6.48 -17.98
C ALA A 66 -6.80 -7.33 -16.76
N SER A 67 -6.05 -8.40 -17.00
CA SER A 67 -5.46 -9.23 -15.94
C SER A 67 -4.48 -8.40 -15.10
N PRO A 68 -4.36 -8.66 -13.78
CA PRO A 68 -3.36 -8.01 -12.95
C PRO A 68 -1.95 -8.27 -13.48
N SER A 69 -1.09 -7.25 -13.39
CA SER A 69 0.32 -7.40 -13.71
C SER A 69 1.14 -7.49 -12.43
N SER A 70 2.01 -8.48 -12.33
CA SER A 70 3.00 -8.55 -11.26
C SER A 70 4.18 -7.58 -11.46
N ALA A 71 4.29 -6.98 -12.65
CA ALA A 71 5.39 -6.08 -13.01
C ALA A 71 5.03 -4.59 -12.91
N GLU A 72 3.74 -4.25 -12.76
CA GLU A 72 3.28 -2.86 -12.75
C GLU A 72 2.27 -2.61 -11.63
N ASN A 73 2.47 -1.51 -10.90
CA ASN A 73 1.54 -1.06 -9.86
C ASN A 73 0.32 -0.36 -10.48
N SER A 74 -0.79 -0.31 -9.74
CA SER A 74 -1.95 0.54 -10.08
C SER A 74 -1.59 2.03 -10.01
N ASP A 75 -2.34 2.86 -10.77
CA ASP A 75 -2.09 4.30 -10.81
C ASP A 75 -2.20 4.95 -9.41
N TYR A 76 -1.35 5.96 -9.16
CA TYR A 76 -1.29 6.66 -7.87
C TYR A 76 -2.63 7.30 -7.49
N VAL A 77 -3.33 7.91 -8.46
CA VAL A 77 -4.63 8.57 -8.22
C VAL A 77 -5.66 7.57 -7.73
N ASP A 78 -5.72 6.39 -8.37
CA ASP A 78 -6.61 5.31 -7.98
C ASP A 78 -6.25 4.78 -6.59
N ARG A 79 -4.97 4.52 -6.33
CA ARG A 79 -4.49 4.08 -5.01
C ARG A 79 -4.82 5.07 -3.89
N LYS A 80 -4.86 6.37 -4.18
CA LYS A 80 -5.21 7.40 -3.18
C LYS A 80 -6.69 7.34 -2.78
N GLN A 81 -7.58 6.99 -3.72
CA GLN A 81 -9.02 6.88 -3.48
C GLN A 81 -9.42 5.55 -2.85
N PHE A 82 -8.76 4.44 -3.28
CA PHE A 82 -9.09 3.10 -2.80
C PHE A 82 -8.75 2.93 -1.33
N PHE A 83 -9.69 2.34 -0.57
CA PHE A 83 -9.53 2.04 0.86
C PHE A 83 -9.17 3.26 1.71
N SER A 84 -9.64 4.46 1.35
CA SER A 84 -9.32 5.70 2.05
C SER A 84 -9.73 5.66 3.54
N LEU A 85 -10.88 5.05 3.85
CA LEU A 85 -11.34 4.87 5.24
C LEU A 85 -10.38 3.97 6.03
N GLN A 86 -9.98 2.82 5.46
CA GLN A 86 -9.06 1.89 6.09
C GLN A 86 -7.70 2.54 6.33
N LYS A 87 -7.15 3.24 5.32
CA LYS A 87 -5.89 3.98 5.45
C LYS A 87 -5.95 5.05 6.55
N ASN A 88 -7.08 5.75 6.65
CA ASN A 88 -7.26 6.74 7.71
C ASN A 88 -7.33 6.09 9.10
N ASN A 89 -8.01 4.95 9.26
CA ASN A 89 -8.04 4.23 10.52
C ASN A 89 -6.62 3.76 10.92
N ILE A 90 -5.90 3.14 9.99
CA ILE A 90 -4.50 2.74 10.17
C ILE A 90 -3.65 3.94 10.60
N ALA A 91 -3.79 5.06 9.90
CA ALA A 91 -3.04 6.29 10.18
C ALA A 91 -3.29 6.83 11.59
N GLN A 92 -4.53 6.79 12.07
CA GLN A 92 -4.88 7.22 13.43
C GLN A 92 -4.23 6.31 14.49
N GLU A 93 -4.21 4.98 14.29
CA GLU A 93 -3.55 4.07 15.23
C GLU A 93 -2.03 4.26 15.24
N VAL A 94 -1.40 4.48 14.09
CA VAL A 94 0.03 4.83 13.99
C VAL A 94 0.31 6.14 14.72
N ALA A 95 -0.50 7.17 14.51
CA ALA A 95 -0.32 8.47 15.16
C ALA A 95 -0.35 8.38 16.70
N LYS A 96 -1.18 7.50 17.27
CA LYS A 96 -1.21 7.29 18.75
C LYS A 96 0.10 6.70 19.29
N LEU A 97 0.84 5.97 18.49
CA LEU A 97 2.12 5.37 18.89
C LEU A 97 3.27 6.38 18.87
N ILE A 98 3.20 7.39 18.01
CA ILE A 98 4.27 8.38 17.82
C ILE A 98 4.18 9.48 18.90
N PRO A 99 5.20 9.68 19.76
CA PRO A 99 5.17 10.77 20.72
C PRO A 99 5.57 12.11 20.08
N ASN A 100 5.16 13.21 20.69
CA ASN A 100 5.67 14.54 20.33
C ASN A 100 7.20 14.58 20.47
N GLY A 101 7.87 15.31 19.58
CA GLY A 101 9.32 15.43 19.56
C GLY A 101 10.05 14.23 18.96
N ALA A 102 9.37 13.19 18.50
CA ALA A 102 9.98 12.02 17.88
C ALA A 102 10.66 12.36 16.54
N SER A 103 11.66 11.54 16.17
CA SER A 103 12.28 11.56 14.85
C SER A 103 11.76 10.40 14.00
N LEU A 104 11.34 10.66 12.77
CA LEU A 104 10.72 9.64 11.92
C LEU A 104 11.05 9.79 10.44
N PHE A 105 11.06 8.66 9.74
CA PHE A 105 11.04 8.60 8.29
C PHE A 105 9.62 8.28 7.81
N ILE A 106 9.16 9.02 6.77
CA ILE A 106 7.90 8.72 6.09
C ILE A 106 8.20 8.38 4.63
N ASP A 107 7.94 7.12 4.26
CA ASP A 107 8.16 6.59 2.92
C ASP A 107 7.08 7.03 1.92
N ILE A 108 7.32 6.75 0.64
CA ILE A 108 6.35 6.96 -0.43
C ILE A 108 5.15 6.01 -0.29
N GLY A 109 3.99 6.47 -0.74
CA GLY A 109 2.77 5.68 -0.77
C GLY A 109 1.58 6.36 -0.13
N THR A 110 0.39 5.94 -0.54
CA THR A 110 -0.86 6.60 -0.13
C THR A 110 -1.25 6.31 1.33
N THR A 111 -0.82 5.19 1.91
CA THR A 111 -1.02 4.90 3.34
C THR A 111 -0.03 5.69 4.21
N PRO A 112 1.29 5.77 3.91
CA PRO A 112 2.21 6.71 4.56
C PRO A 112 1.77 8.17 4.47
N GLU A 113 1.15 8.61 3.36
CA GLU A 113 0.57 9.96 3.24
C GLU A 113 -0.62 10.16 4.19
N ALA A 114 -1.46 9.15 4.38
CA ALA A 114 -2.53 9.22 5.37
C ALA A 114 -1.97 9.34 6.79
N VAL A 115 -0.87 8.64 7.11
CA VAL A 115 -0.15 8.79 8.39
C VAL A 115 0.40 10.21 8.54
N ALA A 116 1.02 10.76 7.51
CA ALA A 116 1.49 12.16 7.51
C ALA A 116 0.35 13.14 7.86
N ASN A 117 -0.85 12.91 7.30
CA ASN A 117 -2.03 13.71 7.63
C ASN A 117 -2.47 13.55 9.09
N ALA A 118 -2.46 12.33 9.63
CA ALA A 118 -2.84 12.07 11.01
C ALA A 118 -1.86 12.66 12.04
N LEU A 119 -0.59 12.85 11.64
CA LEU A 119 0.45 13.44 12.48
C LEU A 119 0.38 14.97 12.59
N LEU A 120 -0.46 15.66 11.81
CA LEU A 120 -0.55 17.14 11.83
C LEU A 120 -0.93 17.72 13.20
N GLY A 121 -1.55 16.93 14.07
CA GLY A 121 -1.86 17.32 15.46
C GLY A 121 -0.70 17.16 16.46
N HIS A 122 0.46 16.66 16.03
CA HIS A 122 1.65 16.51 16.89
C HIS A 122 2.45 17.80 16.96
N GLU A 123 3.42 17.81 17.88
CA GLU A 123 4.35 18.94 18.06
C GLU A 123 5.80 18.48 17.96
N LYS A 124 6.64 19.37 17.36
CA LYS A 124 8.11 19.25 17.35
C LYS A 124 8.63 17.93 16.76
N LEU A 125 7.92 17.35 15.80
CA LEU A 125 8.44 16.17 15.08
C LEU A 125 9.62 16.56 14.19
N ARG A 126 10.61 15.67 14.09
CA ARG A 126 11.70 15.74 13.11
C ARG A 126 11.47 14.67 12.05
N ILE A 127 11.19 15.09 10.83
CA ILE A 127 10.71 14.21 9.77
C ILE A 127 11.68 14.20 8.61
N VAL A 128 12.21 13.04 8.28
CA VAL A 128 12.92 12.80 7.01
C VAL A 128 11.95 12.09 6.08
N THR A 129 11.88 12.50 4.83
CA THR A 129 10.97 11.88 3.85
C THR A 129 11.53 11.92 2.43
N ASN A 130 11.21 10.87 1.67
CA ASN A 130 11.37 10.82 0.22
C ASN A 130 10.04 11.01 -0.53
N ASN A 131 8.98 11.45 0.17
CA ASN A 131 7.63 11.63 -0.34
C ASN A 131 7.30 13.12 -0.42
N LEU A 132 7.29 13.66 -1.66
CA LEU A 132 6.98 15.07 -1.93
C LEU A 132 5.57 15.46 -1.44
N ASN A 133 4.60 14.55 -1.57
CA ASN A 133 3.21 14.81 -1.16
C ASN A 133 3.11 14.88 0.37
N ALA A 134 3.79 13.99 1.09
CA ALA A 134 3.87 14.02 2.54
C ALA A 134 4.57 15.29 3.03
N ALA A 135 5.71 15.67 2.44
CA ALA A 135 6.42 16.89 2.80
C ALA A 135 5.56 18.15 2.58
N HIS A 136 4.84 18.21 1.43
CA HIS A 136 3.92 19.31 1.15
C HIS A 136 2.79 19.43 2.18
N LEU A 137 2.28 18.31 2.65
CA LEU A 137 1.24 18.26 3.69
C LEU A 137 1.77 18.68 5.05
N LEU A 138 2.89 18.10 5.49
CA LEU A 138 3.46 18.26 6.82
C LEU A 138 3.97 19.69 7.08
N ARG A 139 4.41 20.42 6.05
CA ARG A 139 4.86 21.83 6.17
C ARG A 139 3.78 22.80 6.66
N GLN A 140 2.51 22.35 6.76
CA GLN A 140 1.43 23.14 7.36
C GLN A 140 1.58 23.28 8.88
N ASN A 141 2.34 22.39 9.52
CA ASN A 141 2.64 22.50 10.95
C ASN A 141 4.03 23.14 11.15
N GLU A 142 4.07 24.39 11.57
CA GLU A 142 5.30 25.18 11.75
C GLU A 142 6.23 24.64 12.85
N SER A 143 5.76 23.76 13.72
CA SER A 143 6.57 23.14 14.76
C SER A 143 7.42 21.98 14.27
N PHE A 144 7.21 21.51 13.03
CA PHE A 144 7.92 20.37 12.45
C PHE A 144 9.22 20.80 11.79
N ASP A 145 10.26 19.98 12.00
CA ASP A 145 11.51 20.05 11.26
C ASP A 145 11.49 18.99 10.15
N ILE A 146 11.40 19.42 8.88
CA ILE A 146 11.19 18.54 7.74
C ILE A 146 12.42 18.58 6.84
N VAL A 147 13.01 17.40 6.63
CA VAL A 147 14.17 17.21 5.76
C VAL A 147 13.76 16.33 4.59
N MET A 148 13.92 16.84 3.38
CA MET A 148 13.57 16.14 2.15
C MET A 148 14.79 15.42 1.58
N ALA A 149 14.68 14.11 1.32
CA ALA A 149 15.71 13.36 0.63
C ALA A 149 15.81 13.81 -0.85
N GLY A 150 17.03 13.93 -1.36
CA GLY A 150 17.28 14.16 -2.78
C GLY A 150 17.30 12.86 -3.59
N GLY A 151 17.15 12.98 -4.92
CA GLY A 151 17.19 11.85 -5.83
C GLY A 151 16.34 12.05 -7.09
N SER A 152 15.94 10.97 -7.75
CA SER A 152 15.08 11.01 -8.94
C SER A 152 13.61 11.07 -8.55
N LEU A 153 12.91 12.10 -8.99
CA LEU A 153 11.48 12.29 -8.73
C LEU A 153 10.64 11.44 -9.68
N ARG A 154 9.71 10.67 -9.11
CA ARG A 154 8.70 9.88 -9.83
C ARG A 154 7.40 10.67 -9.99
N MET A 155 6.55 10.20 -10.91
CA MET A 155 5.24 10.82 -11.18
C MET A 155 4.27 10.77 -9.97
N ASP A 156 4.44 9.80 -9.08
CA ASP A 156 3.65 9.68 -7.84
C ASP A 156 4.16 10.55 -6.68
N GLY A 157 5.18 11.37 -6.93
CA GLY A 157 5.79 12.25 -5.93
C GLY A 157 6.85 11.57 -5.06
N GLY A 158 7.18 10.31 -5.33
CA GLY A 158 8.26 9.60 -4.66
C GLY A 158 9.65 9.97 -5.18
N ILE A 159 10.64 10.05 -4.30
CA ILE A 159 12.04 10.26 -4.65
C ILE A 159 12.81 8.98 -4.38
N ILE A 160 13.54 8.51 -5.41
CA ILE A 160 14.26 7.25 -5.39
C ILE A 160 15.68 7.40 -5.97
N GLY A 161 16.45 6.33 -5.87
CA GLY A 161 17.79 6.21 -6.44
C GLY A 161 18.90 6.18 -5.39
N GLU A 162 20.12 5.99 -5.86
CA GLU A 162 21.30 5.83 -5.00
C GLU A 162 21.55 7.05 -4.09
N ALA A 163 21.33 8.26 -4.60
CA ALA A 163 21.45 9.48 -3.81
C ALA A 163 20.47 9.50 -2.63
N THR A 164 19.24 8.99 -2.82
CA THR A 164 18.23 8.85 -1.78
C THR A 164 18.67 7.85 -0.71
N VAL A 165 19.15 6.68 -1.13
CA VAL A 165 19.66 5.63 -0.23
C VAL A 165 20.82 6.17 0.62
N ASN A 166 21.83 6.77 -0.03
CA ASN A 166 23.01 7.32 0.65
C ASN A 166 22.64 8.46 1.61
N PHE A 167 21.62 9.25 1.28
CA PHE A 167 21.16 10.31 2.16
C PHE A 167 20.48 9.73 3.42
N ILE A 168 19.57 8.75 3.26
CA ILE A 168 18.83 8.10 4.36
C ILE A 168 19.79 7.41 5.32
N SER A 169 20.82 6.74 4.81
CA SER A 169 21.80 5.98 5.60
C SER A 169 22.61 6.86 6.58
N GLN A 170 22.54 8.18 6.49
CA GLN A 170 23.19 9.10 7.43
C GLN A 170 22.39 9.33 8.72
N PHE A 171 21.15 8.83 8.77
CA PHE A 171 20.25 9.05 9.91
C PHE A 171 20.12 7.80 10.80
N ARG A 172 19.73 8.01 12.04
CA ARG A 172 19.24 6.97 12.94
C ARG A 172 17.99 7.50 13.65
N LEU A 173 16.82 7.20 13.08
CA LEU A 173 15.55 7.74 13.51
C LEU A 173 14.83 6.81 14.48
N ASP A 174 13.89 7.36 15.26
CA ASP A 174 13.11 6.55 16.20
C ASP A 174 12.14 5.63 15.48
N PHE A 175 11.50 6.14 14.40
CA PHE A 175 10.51 5.39 13.63
C PHE A 175 10.75 5.49 12.13
N GLY A 176 10.56 4.36 11.42
CA GLY A 176 10.42 4.31 9.97
C GLY A 176 9.01 3.87 9.60
N ILE A 177 8.27 4.71 8.87
CA ILE A 177 6.90 4.41 8.42
C ILE A 177 6.98 4.01 6.95
N LEU A 178 6.67 2.74 6.66
CA LEU A 178 6.82 2.11 5.36
C LEU A 178 5.47 1.67 4.78
N GLY A 179 5.27 1.94 3.49
CA GLY A 179 4.27 1.26 2.68
C GLY A 179 4.82 0.00 2.01
N ILE A 180 3.94 -0.85 1.49
CA ILE A 180 4.31 -2.04 0.70
C ILE A 180 3.30 -2.27 -0.42
N SER A 181 3.73 -2.88 -1.51
CA SER A 181 2.85 -3.16 -2.65
C SER A 181 2.18 -4.53 -2.57
N ALA A 182 2.84 -5.53 -2.01
CA ALA A 182 2.29 -6.87 -1.81
C ALA A 182 2.93 -7.58 -0.62
N ILE A 183 2.16 -8.50 0.01
CA ILE A 183 2.61 -9.40 1.08
C ILE A 183 2.13 -10.80 0.74
N ASP A 184 3.06 -11.72 0.51
CA ASP A 184 2.75 -13.11 0.22
C ASP A 184 2.36 -13.89 1.49
N ALA A 185 1.71 -15.04 1.31
CA ALA A 185 1.24 -15.89 2.40
C ALA A 185 2.36 -16.44 3.29
N ASP A 186 3.60 -16.49 2.79
CA ASP A 186 4.81 -16.88 3.51
C ASP A 186 5.46 -15.73 4.29
N GLY A 187 4.85 -14.55 4.30
CA GLY A 187 5.35 -13.36 4.96
C GLY A 187 6.35 -12.54 4.14
N SER A 188 6.62 -12.90 2.89
CA SER A 188 7.50 -12.12 2.00
C SER A 188 6.90 -10.76 1.69
N LEU A 189 7.70 -9.71 1.86
CA LEU A 189 7.38 -8.32 1.50
C LEU A 189 7.86 -8.05 0.07
N LEU A 190 6.94 -7.62 -0.80
CA LEU A 190 7.21 -7.47 -2.23
C LEU A 190 6.82 -6.08 -2.73
N ASP A 191 7.55 -5.60 -3.74
CA ASP A 191 7.26 -4.36 -4.44
C ASP A 191 7.48 -4.49 -5.96
N TYR A 192 7.08 -3.47 -6.72
CA TYR A 192 7.21 -3.47 -8.19
C TYR A 192 8.54 -2.90 -8.67
N ASP A 193 9.13 -1.97 -7.91
CA ASP A 193 10.29 -1.18 -8.34
C ASP A 193 11.53 -1.51 -7.48
N TYR A 194 12.60 -1.94 -8.15
CA TYR A 194 13.87 -2.25 -7.50
C TYR A 194 14.48 -1.05 -6.76
N HIS A 195 14.42 0.15 -7.32
CA HIS A 195 14.97 1.35 -6.70
C HIS A 195 14.17 1.76 -5.46
N GLU A 196 12.84 1.56 -5.49
CA GLU A 196 11.98 1.76 -4.32
C GLU A 196 12.34 0.80 -3.19
N VAL A 197 12.58 -0.49 -3.53
CA VAL A 197 13.01 -1.50 -2.55
C VAL A 197 14.35 -1.14 -1.90
N GLN A 198 15.32 -0.61 -2.65
CA GLN A 198 16.60 -0.17 -2.06
C GLN A 198 16.39 0.97 -1.04
N VAL A 199 15.53 1.93 -1.34
CA VAL A 199 15.18 3.01 -0.41
C VAL A 199 14.51 2.46 0.85
N LYS A 200 13.54 1.54 0.71
CA LYS A 200 12.86 0.91 1.86
C LYS A 200 13.83 0.14 2.76
N ARG A 201 14.80 -0.58 2.19
CA ARG A 201 15.86 -1.24 2.98
C ARG A 201 16.68 -0.24 3.79
N ALA A 202 17.09 0.87 3.18
CA ALA A 202 17.80 1.92 3.89
C ALA A 202 16.96 2.52 5.04
N ILE A 203 15.63 2.67 4.85
CA ILE A 203 14.74 3.14 5.92
C ILE A 203 14.68 2.15 7.08
N ILE A 204 14.54 0.84 6.80
CA ILE A 204 14.52 -0.22 7.83
C ILE A 204 15.83 -0.18 8.64
N GLU A 205 16.97 -0.15 7.95
CA GLU A 205 18.30 -0.11 8.59
C GLU A 205 18.54 1.17 9.39
N SER A 206 17.97 2.31 8.97
CA SER A 206 18.12 3.62 9.61
C SER A 206 17.11 3.92 10.71
N SER A 207 16.18 3.01 10.98
CA SER A 207 15.12 3.17 11.98
C SER A 207 15.37 2.28 13.20
N ARG A 208 14.95 2.75 14.39
CA ARG A 208 14.96 1.95 15.63
C ARG A 208 13.75 1.04 15.72
N GLN A 209 12.62 1.52 15.17
CA GLN A 209 11.37 0.77 15.04
C GLN A 209 10.79 1.04 13.66
N THR A 210 10.39 -0.02 12.98
CA THR A 210 9.80 0.04 11.65
C THR A 210 8.32 -0.29 11.72
N LEU A 211 7.50 0.61 11.21
CA LEU A 211 6.04 0.51 11.18
C LEU A 211 5.60 0.26 9.73
N LEU A 212 5.24 -0.97 9.40
CA LEU A 212 4.66 -1.30 8.11
C LEU A 212 3.16 -0.99 8.14
N VAL A 213 2.73 -0.08 7.26
CA VAL A 213 1.34 0.38 7.18
C VAL A 213 0.71 -0.06 5.86
N THR A 214 -0.34 -0.87 5.92
CA THR A 214 -0.93 -1.49 4.74
C THR A 214 -2.40 -1.82 4.92
N ASP A 215 -3.21 -1.65 3.88
CA ASP A 215 -4.57 -2.16 3.85
C ASP A 215 -4.61 -3.63 3.40
N HIS A 216 -5.73 -4.31 3.67
CA HIS A 216 -5.90 -5.75 3.41
C HIS A 216 -5.72 -6.17 1.95
N SER A 217 -5.84 -5.26 0.98
CA SER A 217 -5.68 -5.58 -0.43
C SER A 217 -4.26 -6.08 -0.77
N LYS A 218 -3.26 -5.72 0.07
CA LYS A 218 -1.87 -6.06 -0.19
C LYS A 218 -1.54 -7.55 0.06
N PHE A 219 -2.40 -8.26 0.76
CA PHE A 219 -2.26 -9.71 0.98
C PHE A 219 -2.77 -10.56 -0.21
N THR A 220 -3.32 -9.93 -1.24
CA THR A 220 -3.82 -10.61 -2.45
C THR A 220 -3.09 -10.19 -3.72
N ARG A 221 -2.19 -9.23 -3.62
CA ARG A 221 -1.38 -8.72 -4.73
C ARG A 221 -0.14 -9.56 -4.97
N GLN A 222 0.38 -9.46 -6.19
CA GLN A 222 1.67 -10.01 -6.59
C GLN A 222 2.60 -8.87 -7.00
N ALA A 223 3.87 -8.97 -6.66
CA ALA A 223 4.93 -8.07 -7.12
C ALA A 223 6.24 -8.85 -7.25
N ILE A 224 7.21 -8.31 -8.01
CA ILE A 224 8.36 -9.11 -8.47
C ILE A 224 9.65 -8.85 -7.69
N VAL A 225 9.73 -7.77 -6.92
CA VAL A 225 10.96 -7.39 -6.22
C VAL A 225 10.81 -7.64 -4.72
N ARG A 226 11.61 -8.54 -4.18
CA ARG A 226 11.59 -8.85 -2.75
C ARG A 226 12.30 -7.76 -1.94
N LEU A 227 11.58 -7.19 -0.97
CA LEU A 227 12.13 -6.28 0.04
C LEU A 227 12.81 -7.06 1.18
N GLY A 228 12.09 -8.00 1.77
CA GLY A 228 12.46 -8.78 2.94
C GLY A 228 11.27 -9.63 3.40
N GLU A 229 11.14 -9.79 4.71
CA GLU A 229 10.05 -10.53 5.36
C GLU A 229 9.31 -9.66 6.38
N LEU A 230 8.08 -10.04 6.72
CA LEU A 230 7.32 -9.39 7.81
C LEU A 230 8.07 -9.41 9.15
N SER A 231 8.94 -10.39 9.37
CA SER A 231 9.79 -10.46 10.56
C SER A 231 10.88 -9.39 10.63
N ASP A 232 11.14 -8.66 9.54
CA ASP A 232 12.12 -7.58 9.48
C ASP A 232 11.56 -6.23 9.99
N VAL A 233 10.26 -6.18 10.32
CA VAL A 233 9.59 -4.98 10.85
C VAL A 233 9.04 -5.23 12.25
N GLU A 234 9.01 -4.19 13.11
CA GLU A 234 8.52 -4.29 14.48
C GLU A 234 7.00 -4.29 14.59
N TYR A 235 6.30 -3.60 13.67
CA TYR A 235 4.85 -3.48 13.69
C TYR A 235 4.27 -3.66 12.29
N LEU A 236 3.16 -4.39 12.21
CA LEU A 236 2.26 -4.43 11.07
C LEU A 236 0.92 -3.79 11.47
N PHE A 237 0.61 -2.64 10.87
CA PHE A 237 -0.69 -1.96 11.00
C PHE A 237 -1.54 -2.27 9.77
N THR A 238 -2.72 -2.85 9.97
CA THR A 238 -3.64 -3.21 8.88
C THR A 238 -5.08 -3.27 9.38
N ASP A 239 -6.04 -3.13 8.47
CA ASP A 239 -7.47 -3.23 8.79
C ASP A 239 -7.95 -4.69 8.89
N LYS A 240 -7.34 -5.60 8.15
CA LYS A 240 -7.62 -7.05 8.15
C LYS A 240 -6.38 -7.83 7.75
N VAL A 241 -6.30 -9.07 8.24
CA VAL A 241 -5.19 -9.98 7.94
C VAL A 241 -5.73 -11.39 7.63
N PRO A 242 -5.21 -12.10 6.61
CA PRO A 242 -5.55 -13.50 6.36
C PRO A 242 -4.95 -14.41 7.42
N ASN A 243 -5.57 -15.59 7.65
CA ASN A 243 -5.12 -16.56 8.66
C ASN A 243 -3.67 -17.00 8.44
N SER A 244 -3.22 -17.16 7.19
CA SER A 244 -1.83 -17.52 6.86
C SER A 244 -0.81 -16.54 7.44
N ILE A 245 -1.12 -15.24 7.45
CA ILE A 245 -0.25 -14.21 8.03
C ILE A 245 -0.33 -14.20 9.56
N THR A 246 -1.52 -14.42 10.13
CA THR A 246 -1.67 -14.61 11.58
C THR A 246 -0.85 -15.79 12.07
N ASP A 247 -0.90 -16.92 11.35
CA ASP A 247 -0.13 -18.13 11.65
C ASP A 247 1.38 -17.87 11.50
N TYR A 248 1.79 -17.16 10.43
CA TYR A 248 3.19 -16.75 10.22
C TYR A 248 3.72 -15.89 11.38
N LEU A 249 2.92 -14.95 11.88
CA LEU A 249 3.34 -14.02 12.94
C LEU A 249 3.34 -14.62 14.34
N HIS A 250 2.73 -15.79 14.54
CA HIS A 250 2.54 -16.41 15.87
C HIS A 250 3.85 -16.50 16.68
N ASP A 251 4.96 -16.88 16.04
CA ASP A 251 6.26 -17.06 16.68
C ASP A 251 7.27 -15.94 16.31
N LYS A 252 6.79 -14.82 15.77
CA LYS A 252 7.63 -13.68 15.35
C LYS A 252 7.55 -12.52 16.35
N LYS A 253 8.55 -11.65 16.29
CA LYS A 253 8.58 -10.44 17.15
C LYS A 253 7.70 -9.32 16.64
N THR A 254 7.27 -9.38 15.39
CA THR A 254 6.43 -8.38 14.75
C THR A 254 5.07 -8.31 15.42
N LYS A 255 4.70 -7.13 15.86
CA LYS A 255 3.41 -6.88 16.52
C LYS A 255 2.36 -6.53 15.47
N LEU A 256 1.28 -7.33 15.41
CA LEU A 256 0.10 -7.04 14.60
C LEU A 256 -0.82 -6.06 15.33
N VAL A 257 -1.15 -4.96 14.68
CA VAL A 257 -2.15 -3.98 15.15
C VAL A 257 -3.29 -3.93 14.12
N LEU A 258 -4.48 -4.36 14.54
CA LEU A 258 -5.70 -4.28 13.72
C LEU A 258 -6.41 -2.95 14.00
N CYS A 259 -6.75 -2.21 12.90
CA CYS A 259 -7.21 -0.82 12.91
C CYS A 259 -8.66 -0.69 12.40
#